data_5cfebad034fab63e3d9d159fe9d9a6b3
#
_entry.id   5cfebad034fab63e3d9d159fe9d9a6b3
#
_cell.length_a   1.000
_cell.length_b   1.000
_cell.length_c   1.000
_cell.angle_alpha   90.00
_cell.angle_beta   90.00
_cell.angle_gamma   90.00
#
_symmetry.space_group_name_H-M   'P 1'
#
loop_
_entity.id
_entity.type
_entity.pdbx_description
1 polymer ?
#
loop_
_entity_poly.entity_id
_entity_poly.type
_entity_poly.pdbx_seq_one_letter_code
_entity_poly.pdbx_strand_id
1 'polypeptide(L)'
;MTQVLQTEFGNPSSTHDFGRSSKALIETARKEVAQILNVSASEIIFTSGGTEADNLVLNGCVKNLSVTRIISSKIEHHAVLYAIQELQTNHNITVEYVDLDHCGAIDFTHLESLLADTTQKTLVSLMHVNNEIGNILDLKRTAVLC
;
A
#
# COMPACT_ATOMS: atom_id res chain seq x y z
N MET A 1 8.43 20.21 13.35
CA MET A 1 9.56 19.31 13.00
C MET A 1 10.87 19.75 13.66
N THR A 2 11.37 21.00 13.50
CA THR A 2 12.64 21.49 14.09
C THR A 2 12.69 21.30 15.60
N GLN A 3 11.62 21.65 16.33
CA GLN A 3 11.55 21.47 17.79
C GLN A 3 11.73 19.99 18.18
N VAL A 4 11.03 19.06 17.52
CA VAL A 4 11.14 17.62 17.81
C VAL A 4 12.57 17.12 17.60
N LEU A 5 13.22 17.54 16.49
CA LEU A 5 14.61 17.18 16.21
C LEU A 5 15.60 17.71 17.25
N GLN A 6 15.26 18.80 17.94
CA GLN A 6 16.10 19.41 18.99
C GLN A 6 15.89 18.81 20.37
N THR A 7 14.69 18.31 20.67
CA THR A 7 14.31 17.92 22.04
C THR A 7 14.05 16.42 22.20
N GLU A 8 13.66 15.71 21.12
CA GLU A 8 13.25 14.31 21.17
C GLU A 8 14.26 13.41 20.46
N PHE A 9 15.29 13.00 21.16
CA PHE A 9 16.37 12.15 20.63
C PHE A 9 16.45 10.76 21.28
N GLY A 10 15.43 10.41 22.08
CA GLY A 10 15.37 9.11 22.75
C GLY A 10 14.96 7.98 21.81
N ASN A 11 15.55 6.79 21.99
CA ASN A 11 15.08 5.60 21.31
C ASN A 11 13.71 5.18 21.87
N PRO A 12 12.62 5.13 21.06
CA PRO A 12 11.27 4.80 21.53
C PRO A 12 11.14 3.42 22.18
N SER A 13 12.10 2.51 21.94
CA SER A 13 12.13 1.18 22.55
C SER A 13 12.78 1.16 23.93
N SER A 14 13.40 2.28 24.35
CA SER A 14 14.07 2.36 25.65
C SER A 14 13.09 2.65 26.79
N THR A 15 13.41 2.13 27.98
CA THR A 15 12.57 2.25 29.18
C THR A 15 12.80 3.53 29.99
N HIS A 16 13.86 4.28 29.70
CA HIS A 16 14.17 5.56 30.35
C HIS A 16 13.30 6.72 29.83
N ASP A 17 13.32 7.88 30.54
CA ASP A 17 12.42 8.99 30.26
C ASP A 17 12.46 9.51 28.82
N PHE A 18 13.64 9.67 28.23
CA PHE A 18 13.78 10.12 26.84
C PHE A 18 13.14 9.14 25.84
N GLY A 19 13.27 7.83 26.10
CA GLY A 19 12.63 6.82 25.24
C GLY A 19 11.11 6.85 25.38
N ARG A 20 10.59 7.00 26.61
CA ARG A 20 9.15 7.12 26.85
C ARG A 20 8.56 8.37 26.20
N SER A 21 9.27 9.52 26.27
CA SER A 21 8.85 10.77 25.60
C SER A 21 8.73 10.58 24.10
N SER A 22 9.78 10.07 23.44
CA SER A 22 9.77 9.80 22.01
C SER A 22 8.67 8.81 21.60
N LYS A 23 8.46 7.75 22.39
CA LYS A 23 7.37 6.78 22.16
C LYS A 23 5.99 7.44 22.27
N ALA A 24 5.77 8.27 23.28
CA ALA A 24 4.49 8.97 23.47
C ALA A 24 4.16 9.87 22.28
N LEU A 25 5.16 10.57 21.72
CA LEU A 25 5.00 11.40 20.54
C LEU A 25 4.58 10.58 19.29
N ILE A 26 5.24 9.43 19.06
CA ILE A 26 4.89 8.53 17.95
C ILE A 26 3.47 7.98 18.11
N GLU A 27 3.11 7.55 19.32
CA GLU A 27 1.77 6.99 19.56
C GLU A 27 0.67 8.05 19.48
N THR A 28 0.95 9.30 19.82
CA THR A 28 0.03 10.43 19.60
C THR A 28 -0.21 10.64 18.11
N ALA A 29 0.86 10.74 17.32
CA ALA A 29 0.75 10.89 15.86
C ALA A 29 -0.01 9.70 15.22
N ARG A 30 0.26 8.46 15.68
CA ARG A 30 -0.45 7.25 15.22
C ARG A 30 -1.97 7.35 15.46
N LYS A 31 -2.38 7.80 16.65
CA LYS A 31 -3.80 7.98 17.00
C LYS A 31 -4.46 9.08 16.18
N GLU A 32 -3.77 10.19 15.93
CA GLU A 32 -4.28 11.28 15.11
C GLU A 32 -4.51 10.82 13.66
N VAL A 33 -3.56 10.10 13.05
CA VAL A 33 -3.73 9.54 11.71
C VAL A 33 -4.87 8.52 11.68
N ALA A 34 -4.95 7.63 12.66
CA ALA A 34 -6.01 6.63 12.74
C ALA A 34 -7.40 7.29 12.86
N GLN A 35 -7.52 8.36 13.64
CA GLN A 35 -8.77 9.11 13.78
C GLN A 35 -9.21 9.75 12.45
N ILE A 36 -8.27 10.34 11.70
CA ILE A 36 -8.56 10.95 10.38
C ILE A 36 -9.04 9.88 9.39
N LEU A 37 -8.43 8.70 9.43
CA LEU A 37 -8.77 7.58 8.52
C LEU A 37 -9.96 6.75 9.03
N ASN A 38 -10.49 7.05 10.23
CA ASN A 38 -11.56 6.27 10.88
C ASN A 38 -11.22 4.78 11.03
N VAL A 39 -10.00 4.50 11.46
CA VAL A 39 -9.47 3.14 11.72
C VAL A 39 -8.90 3.06 13.13
N SER A 40 -8.54 1.85 13.57
CA SER A 40 -7.86 1.63 14.85
C SER A 40 -6.38 2.05 14.76
N ALA A 41 -5.80 2.54 15.85
CA ALA A 41 -4.38 2.90 15.89
C ALA A 41 -3.45 1.71 15.60
N SER A 42 -3.89 0.49 15.87
CA SER A 42 -3.13 -0.74 15.57
C SER A 42 -3.04 -1.05 14.07
N GLU A 43 -3.89 -0.44 13.24
CA GLU A 43 -3.88 -0.60 11.78
C GLU A 43 -2.93 0.41 11.09
N ILE A 44 -2.39 1.36 11.83
CA ILE A 44 -1.42 2.33 11.30
C ILE A 44 0.00 1.79 11.51
N ILE A 45 0.73 1.63 10.43
CA ILE A 45 2.13 1.20 10.43
C ILE A 45 2.96 2.32 9.80
N PHE A 46 3.91 2.87 10.55
CA PHE A 46 4.88 3.82 10.02
C PHE A 46 6.01 3.09 9.32
N THR A 47 6.35 3.54 8.13
CA THR A 47 7.42 3.03 7.29
C THR A 47 8.40 4.15 6.94
N SER A 48 9.56 3.82 6.41
CA SER A 48 10.55 4.81 5.94
C SER A 48 10.10 5.55 4.67
N GLY A 49 9.12 5.02 3.96
CA GLY A 49 8.57 5.62 2.73
C GLY A 49 7.67 4.67 1.96
N GLY A 50 7.13 5.15 0.84
CA GLY A 50 6.21 4.39 -0.01
C GLY A 50 6.77 3.05 -0.50
N THR A 51 8.03 3.01 -0.89
CA THR A 51 8.68 1.77 -1.34
C THR A 51 8.64 0.67 -0.28
N GLU A 52 8.91 1.00 0.99
CA GLU A 52 8.80 0.03 2.08
C GLU A 52 7.33 -0.38 2.30
N ALA A 53 6.41 0.59 2.30
CA ALA A 53 4.99 0.34 2.48
C ALA A 53 4.44 -0.60 1.39
N ASP A 54 4.70 -0.32 0.11
CA ASP A 54 4.27 -1.13 -1.02
C ASP A 54 4.82 -2.56 -0.93
N ASN A 55 6.11 -2.69 -0.65
CA ASN A 55 6.75 -4.00 -0.48
C ASN A 55 6.17 -4.77 0.71
N LEU A 56 5.91 -4.10 1.83
CA LEU A 56 5.32 -4.71 3.03
C LEU A 56 3.93 -5.28 2.71
N VAL A 57 3.08 -4.52 2.02
CA VAL A 57 1.73 -4.93 1.66
C VAL A 57 1.76 -6.08 0.66
N LEU A 58 2.48 -5.94 -0.46
CA LEU A 58 2.52 -6.95 -1.53
C LEU A 58 3.07 -8.29 -1.02
N ASN A 59 4.22 -8.25 -0.32
CA ASN A 59 4.81 -9.45 0.28
C ASN A 59 3.92 -10.04 1.36
N GLY A 60 3.31 -9.22 2.21
CA GLY A 60 2.40 -9.66 3.25
C GLY A 60 1.17 -10.37 2.69
N CYS A 61 0.57 -9.85 1.64
CA CYS A 61 -0.57 -10.46 0.97
C CYS A 61 -0.24 -11.85 0.41
N VAL A 62 0.88 -11.97 -0.28
CA VAL A 62 1.30 -13.26 -0.88
C VAL A 62 1.73 -14.26 0.20
N LYS A 63 2.62 -13.86 1.11
CA LYS A 63 3.24 -14.78 2.08
C LYS A 63 2.33 -15.14 3.26
N ASN A 64 1.52 -14.19 3.73
CA ASN A 64 0.75 -14.38 4.97
C ASN A 64 -0.75 -14.54 4.72
N LEU A 65 -1.29 -13.97 3.64
CA LEU A 65 -2.71 -14.05 3.32
C LEU A 65 -3.02 -15.04 2.19
N SER A 66 -2.00 -15.76 1.68
CA SER A 66 -2.16 -16.77 0.62
C SER A 66 -2.81 -16.21 -0.65
N VAL A 67 -2.49 -14.97 -1.01
CA VAL A 67 -2.84 -14.40 -2.32
C VAL A 67 -2.04 -15.13 -3.38
N THR A 68 -2.71 -15.61 -4.43
CA THR A 68 -2.10 -16.36 -5.53
C THR A 68 -2.16 -15.61 -6.86
N ARG A 69 -2.88 -14.48 -6.91
CA ARG A 69 -3.05 -13.65 -8.10
C ARG A 69 -2.99 -12.18 -7.75
N ILE A 70 -2.28 -11.40 -8.57
CA ILE A 70 -2.25 -9.93 -8.46
C ILE A 70 -2.76 -9.34 -9.77
N ILE A 71 -3.73 -8.43 -9.69
CA ILE A 71 -4.14 -7.55 -10.77
C ILE A 71 -3.56 -6.17 -10.49
N SER A 72 -2.80 -5.62 -11.45
CA SER A 72 -2.14 -4.32 -11.32
C SER A 72 -2.21 -3.54 -12.63
N SER A 73 -1.51 -2.43 -12.74
CA SER A 73 -1.37 -1.67 -13.99
C SER A 73 0.09 -1.54 -14.42
N LYS A 74 0.33 -1.31 -15.71
CA LYS A 74 1.70 -1.10 -16.23
C LYS A 74 2.25 0.29 -15.92
N ILE A 75 1.41 1.19 -15.43
CA ILE A 75 1.78 2.57 -15.07
C ILE A 75 1.97 2.76 -13.57
N GLU A 76 2.09 1.66 -12.81
CA GLU A 76 2.43 1.72 -11.40
C GLU A 76 3.85 2.26 -11.17
N HIS A 77 4.09 2.78 -9.98
CA HIS A 77 5.43 3.14 -9.55
C HIS A 77 6.36 1.91 -9.54
N HIS A 78 7.63 2.10 -9.87
CA HIS A 78 8.64 1.03 -9.92
C HIS A 78 8.72 0.21 -8.62
N ALA A 79 8.47 0.81 -7.47
CA ALA A 79 8.42 0.10 -6.18
C ALA A 79 7.38 -1.05 -6.18
N VAL A 80 6.23 -0.83 -6.84
CA VAL A 80 5.17 -1.83 -7.00
C VAL A 80 5.54 -2.82 -8.09
N LEU A 81 5.96 -2.35 -9.28
CA LEU A 81 6.26 -3.23 -10.42
C LEU A 81 7.38 -4.23 -10.12
N TYR A 82 8.47 -3.77 -9.48
CA TYR A 82 9.58 -4.66 -9.14
C TYR A 82 9.20 -5.66 -8.05
N ALA A 83 8.44 -5.25 -7.04
CA ALA A 83 7.95 -6.16 -6.02
C ALA A 83 7.02 -7.24 -6.60
N ILE A 84 6.11 -6.88 -7.53
CA ILE A 84 5.24 -7.83 -8.24
C ILE A 84 6.07 -8.80 -9.08
N GLN A 85 7.06 -8.32 -9.82
CA GLN A 85 7.95 -9.15 -10.63
C GLN A 85 8.74 -10.14 -9.79
N GLU A 86 9.26 -9.70 -8.64
CA GLU A 86 9.95 -10.58 -7.69
C GLU A 86 9.01 -11.66 -7.13
N LEU A 87 7.80 -11.27 -6.72
CA LEU A 87 6.79 -12.22 -6.22
C LEU A 87 6.37 -13.23 -7.29
N GLN A 88 6.18 -12.80 -8.53
CA GLN A 88 5.87 -13.69 -9.65
C GLN A 88 6.98 -14.73 -9.86
N THR A 89 8.24 -14.30 -9.80
CA THR A 89 9.39 -15.19 -10.00
C THR A 89 9.57 -16.19 -8.84
N ASN A 90 9.42 -15.72 -7.60
CA ASN A 90 9.80 -16.49 -6.42
C ASN A 90 8.63 -17.26 -5.77
N HIS A 91 7.37 -16.89 -6.01
CA HIS A 91 6.20 -17.46 -5.36
C HIS A 91 5.16 -18.06 -6.31
N ASN A 92 5.47 -18.12 -7.62
CA ASN A 92 4.61 -18.70 -8.64
C ASN A 92 3.17 -18.15 -8.61
N ILE A 93 3.03 -16.83 -8.40
CA ILE A 93 1.74 -16.14 -8.46
C ILE A 93 1.39 -15.77 -9.89
N THR A 94 0.09 -15.70 -10.19
CA THR A 94 -0.41 -15.14 -11.45
C THR A 94 -0.39 -13.62 -11.36
N VAL A 95 0.12 -12.95 -12.39
CA VAL A 95 0.09 -11.48 -12.50
C VAL A 95 -0.61 -11.08 -13.78
N GLU A 96 -1.62 -10.23 -13.66
CA GLU A 96 -2.36 -9.67 -14.78
C GLU A 96 -2.36 -8.15 -14.69
N TYR A 97 -2.30 -7.51 -15.85
CA TYR A 97 -2.31 -6.06 -15.93
C TYR A 97 -3.61 -5.60 -16.60
N VAL A 98 -4.34 -4.73 -15.90
CA VAL A 98 -5.52 -4.09 -16.45
C VAL A 98 -5.12 -3.16 -17.61
N ASP A 99 -5.92 -3.15 -18.67
CA ASP A 99 -5.72 -2.24 -19.79
C ASP A 99 -6.00 -0.79 -19.40
N LEU A 100 -5.44 0.12 -20.16
CA LEU A 100 -5.59 1.56 -20.02
C LEU A 100 -6.29 2.12 -21.27
N ASP A 101 -7.08 3.15 -21.07
CA ASP A 101 -7.61 3.91 -22.19
C ASP A 101 -6.52 4.80 -22.84
N HIS A 102 -6.90 5.53 -23.88
CA HIS A 102 -5.98 6.42 -24.63
C HIS A 102 -5.46 7.61 -23.80
N CYS A 103 -6.07 7.89 -22.65
CA CYS A 103 -5.63 8.92 -21.71
C CYS A 103 -4.83 8.34 -20.53
N GLY A 104 -4.59 7.02 -20.52
CA GLY A 104 -3.89 6.32 -19.45
C GLY A 104 -4.76 6.06 -18.20
N ALA A 105 -6.09 6.21 -18.28
CA ALA A 105 -6.98 5.82 -17.21
C ALA A 105 -7.28 4.32 -17.25
N ILE A 106 -7.57 3.73 -16.10
CA ILE A 106 -7.90 2.29 -15.96
C ILE A 106 -9.16 1.97 -16.77
N ASP A 107 -9.09 0.95 -17.62
CA ASP A 107 -10.27 0.36 -18.26
C ASP A 107 -11.03 -0.51 -17.25
N PHE A 108 -12.10 0.07 -16.72
CA PHE A 108 -12.93 -0.62 -15.74
C PHE A 108 -13.69 -1.82 -16.31
N THR A 109 -13.96 -1.85 -17.61
CA THR A 109 -14.61 -3.01 -18.26
C THR A 109 -13.65 -4.20 -18.26
N HIS A 110 -12.36 -3.94 -18.57
CA HIS A 110 -11.34 -4.97 -18.49
C HIS A 110 -11.09 -5.38 -17.03
N LEU A 111 -11.03 -4.44 -16.06
CA LEU A 111 -10.89 -4.78 -14.66
C LEU A 111 -12.02 -5.70 -14.17
N GLU A 112 -13.27 -5.39 -14.51
CA GLU A 112 -14.44 -6.20 -14.18
C GLU A 112 -14.33 -7.62 -14.79
N SER A 113 -13.89 -7.72 -16.03
CA SER A 113 -13.68 -9.02 -16.70
C SER A 113 -12.61 -9.87 -16.01
N LEU A 114 -11.51 -9.25 -15.56
CA LEU A 114 -10.46 -9.94 -14.80
C LEU A 114 -10.98 -10.41 -13.45
N LEU A 115 -11.80 -9.60 -12.77
CA LEU A 115 -12.36 -9.92 -11.45
C LEU A 115 -13.49 -10.97 -11.52
N ALA A 116 -14.05 -11.24 -12.69
CA ALA A 116 -15.06 -12.29 -12.87
C ALA A 116 -14.53 -13.70 -12.57
N ASP A 117 -13.22 -13.93 -12.69
CA ASP A 117 -12.57 -15.15 -12.23
C ASP A 117 -12.33 -15.10 -10.71
N THR A 118 -13.13 -15.82 -9.96
CA THR A 118 -13.07 -15.94 -8.49
C THR A 118 -12.37 -17.21 -8.01
N THR A 119 -11.72 -17.96 -8.90
CA THR A 119 -11.06 -19.23 -8.56
C THR A 119 -9.78 -19.04 -7.76
N GLN A 120 -9.18 -17.85 -7.81
CA GLN A 120 -7.94 -17.50 -7.13
C GLN A 120 -8.17 -16.37 -6.13
N LYS A 121 -7.46 -16.43 -5.00
CA LYS A 121 -7.42 -15.30 -4.07
C LYS A 121 -6.61 -14.16 -4.67
N THR A 122 -7.30 -13.10 -5.02
CA THR A 122 -6.76 -12.00 -5.84
C THR A 122 -6.50 -10.75 -4.98
N LEU A 123 -5.37 -10.11 -5.20
CA LEU A 123 -5.05 -8.76 -4.77
C LEU A 123 -5.18 -7.81 -5.97
N VAL A 124 -5.96 -6.74 -5.82
CA VAL A 124 -5.94 -5.61 -6.75
C VAL A 124 -5.02 -4.53 -6.19
N SER A 125 -3.97 -4.19 -6.93
CA SER A 125 -2.99 -3.17 -6.56
C SER A 125 -2.94 -2.10 -7.65
N LEU A 126 -3.61 -0.97 -7.42
CA LEU A 126 -3.73 0.13 -8.35
C LEU A 126 -3.40 1.46 -7.68
N MET A 127 -2.58 2.26 -8.34
CA MET A 127 -2.18 3.60 -7.90
C MET A 127 -3.40 4.52 -7.86
N HIS A 128 -3.60 5.23 -6.74
CA HIS A 128 -4.70 6.19 -6.62
C HIS A 128 -4.48 7.43 -7.49
N VAL A 129 -3.28 8.02 -7.41
CA VAL A 129 -2.90 9.19 -8.21
C VAL A 129 -1.58 8.90 -8.89
N ASN A 130 -1.58 8.88 -10.22
CA ASN A 130 -0.33 8.66 -10.96
C ASN A 130 0.53 9.93 -10.91
N ASN A 131 1.75 9.78 -10.43
CA ASN A 131 2.70 10.88 -10.24
C ASN A 131 3.31 11.41 -11.55
N GLU A 132 3.20 10.69 -12.66
CA GLU A 132 3.76 11.08 -13.95
C GLU A 132 2.73 11.74 -14.86
N ILE A 133 1.54 11.16 -14.97
CA ILE A 133 0.49 11.63 -15.88
C ILE A 133 -0.69 12.31 -15.18
N GLY A 134 -0.75 12.26 -13.84
CA GLY A 134 -1.75 12.96 -13.03
C GLY A 134 -3.14 12.33 -13.01
N ASN A 135 -3.33 11.15 -13.57
CA ASN A 135 -4.61 10.44 -13.55
C ASN A 135 -4.99 10.04 -12.13
N ILE A 136 -6.27 10.17 -11.80
CA ILE A 136 -6.85 9.83 -10.50
C ILE A 136 -7.80 8.64 -10.69
N LEU A 137 -7.52 7.55 -9.98
CA LEU A 137 -8.37 6.35 -9.98
C LEU A 137 -9.69 6.61 -9.25
N ASP A 138 -10.81 6.17 -9.82
CA ASP A 138 -12.09 6.14 -9.13
C ASP A 138 -12.10 5.01 -8.08
N LEU A 139 -11.68 5.36 -6.86
CA LEU A 139 -11.62 4.42 -5.74
C LEU A 139 -12.98 3.83 -5.39
N LYS A 140 -14.07 4.60 -5.53
CA LYS A 140 -15.42 4.11 -5.19
C LYS A 140 -15.84 3.01 -6.14
N ARG A 141 -15.63 3.25 -7.45
CA ARG A 141 -15.92 2.25 -8.48
C ARG A 141 -15.04 1.01 -8.31
N THR A 142 -13.75 1.19 -8.05
CA THR A 142 -12.83 0.08 -7.77
C THR A 142 -13.28 -0.75 -6.58
N ALA A 143 -13.64 -0.10 -5.47
CA ALA A 143 -14.07 -0.78 -4.25
C ALA A 143 -15.40 -1.55 -4.40
N VAL A 144 -16.27 -1.14 -5.33
CA VAL A 144 -17.51 -1.86 -5.62
C VAL A 144 -17.25 -3.14 -6.42
N LEU A 145 -16.18 -3.15 -7.23
CA LEU A 145 -15.81 -4.32 -8.04
C LEU A 145 -15.01 -5.36 -7.24
N CYS A 146 -14.27 -4.95 -6.20
CA CYS A 146 -13.46 -5.82 -5.34
C CYS A 146 -14.24 -6.32 -4.13
#